data_e00e208ca8d5753f19f92a8be4ba7c6f
#
_entry.id   e00e208ca8d5753f19f92a8be4ba7c6f
#
_cell.length_a   1.000
_cell.length_b   1.000
_cell.length_c   1.000
_cell.angle_alpha   90.00
_cell.angle_beta   90.00
_cell.angle_gamma   90.00
#
_symmetry.space_group_name_H-M   'P 1'
#
loop_
_entity.id
_entity.type
_entity.pdbx_description
1 polymer ?
#
loop_
_entity_poly.entity_id
_entity_poly.type
_entity_poly.pdbx_seq_one_letter_code
_entity_poly.pdbx_strand_id
1 'polypeptide(L)'
;MIASRERAERLEAHVKWIAILIATCLIPVPLRPQDLAPITNARTNSQASNEMILGERLAREYEKQAGLGSTPELARIARYISTVGSQVASVLPSRFQYHFVFDPNPDFKSAFALPGGYIIVGGGLLAIAETEDELANVLAHEIEHVDLGQVSRRVSELRKLKEIEKLELSKFLPGYSKEEELACDLHGQQLAAKAGYSPAGMLTLLETFKALRKGEAEEPSEKHASLAERIAQSEPLAKASPQNQKPLRIP
;
A
#
# COMPACT_ATOMS: atom_id res chain seq x y z
N MET A 1 10.60 -4.04 34.75
CA MET A 1 11.55 -4.91 34.02
C MET A 1 10.89 -6.07 33.26
N ILE A 2 9.78 -6.68 33.70
CA ILE A 2 9.11 -7.78 32.97
C ILE A 2 8.32 -7.26 31.77
N ALA A 3 7.61 -6.14 31.88
CA ALA A 3 6.81 -5.57 30.79
C ALA A 3 7.64 -5.05 29.58
N SER A 4 8.90 -4.64 29.80
CA SER A 4 9.80 -4.22 28.73
C SER A 4 10.34 -5.40 27.93
N ARG A 5 10.49 -6.55 28.54
CA ARG A 5 10.97 -7.77 27.87
C ARG A 5 9.90 -8.42 27.02
N GLU A 6 8.66 -8.48 27.51
CA GLU A 6 7.51 -8.95 26.71
C GLU A 6 7.20 -8.05 25.52
N ARG A 7 7.44 -6.74 25.65
CA ARG A 7 7.28 -5.80 24.53
C ARG A 7 8.36 -5.99 23.47
N ALA A 8 9.61 -6.25 23.89
CA ALA A 8 10.72 -6.55 22.99
C ALA A 8 10.50 -7.88 22.25
N GLU A 9 10.02 -8.92 22.94
CA GLU A 9 9.74 -10.23 22.33
C GLU A 9 8.56 -10.15 21.33
N ARG A 10 7.55 -9.32 21.58
CA ARG A 10 6.48 -9.05 20.62
C ARG A 10 6.97 -8.26 19.41
N LEU A 11 7.86 -7.27 19.62
CA LEU A 11 8.50 -6.54 18.51
C LEU A 11 9.36 -7.44 17.63
N GLU A 12 10.18 -8.31 18.24
CA GLU A 12 10.98 -9.29 17.48
C GLU A 12 10.12 -10.30 16.71
N ALA A 13 8.97 -10.70 17.27
CA ALA A 13 8.02 -11.54 16.57
C ALA A 13 7.44 -10.81 15.34
N HIS A 14 7.07 -9.54 15.45
CA HIS A 14 6.54 -8.76 14.33
C HIS A 14 7.60 -8.51 13.24
N VAL A 15 8.84 -8.20 13.60
CA VAL A 15 9.94 -8.01 12.65
C VAL A 15 10.30 -9.31 11.95
N LYS A 16 10.32 -10.43 12.66
CA LYS A 16 10.54 -11.77 12.05
C LYS A 16 9.41 -12.18 11.09
N TRP A 17 8.16 -11.81 11.40
CA TRP A 17 7.04 -12.09 10.51
C TRP A 17 7.11 -11.28 9.21
N ILE A 18 7.54 -10.03 9.26
CA ILE A 18 7.73 -9.19 8.07
C ILE A 18 8.91 -9.70 7.20
N ALA A 19 9.99 -10.20 7.82
CA ALA A 19 11.14 -10.73 7.09
C ALA A 19 10.90 -12.15 6.53
N ILE A 20 10.07 -12.99 7.15
CA ILE A 20 9.77 -14.37 6.71
C ILE A 20 8.74 -14.40 5.57
N LEU A 21 7.86 -13.38 5.46
CA LEU A 21 6.84 -13.31 4.42
C LEU A 21 7.36 -12.97 3.00
N ILE A 22 8.63 -12.62 2.88
CA ILE A 22 9.27 -12.38 1.58
C ILE A 22 9.69 -13.68 0.87
N ALA A 23 9.67 -14.85 1.55
CA ALA A 23 10.38 -16.04 1.09
C ALA A 23 9.55 -17.26 0.68
N THR A 24 8.20 -17.27 0.70
CA THR A 24 7.44 -18.49 0.40
C THR A 24 6.36 -18.36 -0.66
N CYS A 25 6.61 -19.05 -1.76
CA CYS A 25 5.69 -19.67 -2.73
C CYS A 25 4.66 -18.79 -3.45
N LEU A 26 5.00 -18.41 -4.68
CA LEU A 26 4.03 -18.07 -5.71
C LEU A 26 4.23 -18.94 -6.95
N ILE A 27 3.19 -19.66 -7.33
CA ILE A 27 3.07 -20.31 -8.64
C ILE A 27 2.63 -19.23 -9.62
N PRO A 28 3.36 -18.93 -10.70
CA PRO A 28 2.93 -17.92 -11.67
C PRO A 28 1.75 -18.47 -12.49
N VAL A 29 0.62 -17.78 -12.42
CA VAL A 29 -0.48 -18.00 -13.36
C VAL A 29 -0.33 -17.00 -14.51
N PRO A 30 -0.13 -17.44 -15.77
CA PRO A 30 -0.01 -16.53 -16.90
C PRO A 30 -1.36 -15.85 -17.16
N LEU A 31 -1.37 -14.51 -17.19
CA LEU A 31 -2.51 -13.70 -17.58
C LEU A 31 -2.87 -13.95 -19.05
N ARG A 32 -4.10 -14.36 -19.34
CA ARG A 32 -4.64 -14.47 -20.70
C ARG A 32 -5.39 -13.19 -21.08
N PRO A 33 -5.31 -12.71 -22.33
CA PRO A 33 -6.00 -11.49 -22.79
C PRO A 33 -7.53 -11.50 -22.61
N GLN A 34 -8.14 -12.67 -22.44
CA GLN A 34 -9.58 -12.83 -22.25
C GLN A 34 -10.06 -12.56 -20.81
N ASP A 35 -9.17 -12.29 -19.86
CA ASP A 35 -9.56 -11.95 -18.48
C ASP A 35 -9.96 -10.46 -18.34
N LEU A 36 -9.93 -9.70 -19.46
CA LEU A 36 -10.33 -8.29 -19.56
C LEU A 36 -11.78 -8.08 -20.03
N ALA A 37 -12.64 -9.07 -19.90
CA ALA A 37 -14.05 -8.94 -20.29
C ALA A 37 -14.78 -7.91 -19.37
N PRO A 38 -15.63 -7.01 -19.92
CA PRO A 38 -16.36 -6.04 -19.13
C PRO A 38 -17.31 -6.73 -18.16
N ILE A 39 -17.10 -6.49 -16.87
CA ILE A 39 -17.88 -7.06 -15.77
C ILE A 39 -19.24 -6.34 -15.72
N THR A 40 -20.35 -7.06 -15.79
CA THR A 40 -21.71 -6.50 -15.77
C THR A 40 -22.08 -5.90 -14.42
N ASN A 41 -22.68 -4.69 -14.43
CA ASN A 41 -22.91 -3.79 -13.28
C ASN A 41 -23.57 -4.39 -12.02
N ALA A 42 -24.42 -5.42 -12.12
CA ALA A 42 -25.13 -5.99 -10.97
C ALA A 42 -24.27 -6.96 -10.12
N ARG A 43 -23.39 -7.73 -10.75
CA ARG A 43 -22.43 -8.61 -10.03
C ARG A 43 -21.32 -7.79 -9.38
N THR A 44 -20.92 -6.66 -9.97
CA THR A 44 -19.91 -5.76 -9.46
C THR A 44 -20.31 -5.11 -8.14
N ASN A 45 -21.57 -4.68 -7.98
CA ASN A 45 -22.03 -4.03 -6.74
C ASN A 45 -22.06 -4.99 -5.56
N SER A 46 -22.52 -6.24 -5.75
CA SER A 46 -22.51 -7.25 -4.68
C SER A 46 -21.09 -7.67 -4.28
N GLN A 47 -20.18 -7.80 -5.24
CA GLN A 47 -18.79 -8.14 -4.97
C GLN A 47 -18.07 -6.99 -4.25
N ALA A 48 -18.25 -5.75 -4.71
CA ALA A 48 -17.69 -4.58 -4.07
C ALA A 48 -18.16 -4.45 -2.61
N SER A 49 -19.46 -4.65 -2.35
CA SER A 49 -20.01 -4.63 -0.98
C SER A 49 -19.38 -5.70 -0.09
N ASN A 50 -19.18 -6.91 -0.59
CA ASN A 50 -18.53 -7.99 0.16
C ASN A 50 -17.04 -7.70 0.42
N GLU A 51 -16.35 -7.06 -0.52
CA GLU A 51 -14.96 -6.66 -0.34
C GLU A 51 -14.83 -5.52 0.68
N MET A 52 -15.78 -4.57 0.70
CA MET A 52 -15.83 -3.52 1.72
C MET A 52 -16.02 -4.09 3.13
N ILE A 53 -16.96 -5.03 3.32
CA ILE A 53 -17.20 -5.70 4.60
C ILE A 53 -15.94 -6.46 5.05
N LEU A 54 -15.29 -7.16 4.13
CA LEU A 54 -14.05 -7.88 4.40
C LEU A 54 -12.94 -6.92 4.81
N GLY A 55 -12.75 -5.84 4.06
CA GLY A 55 -11.73 -4.84 4.32
C GLY A 55 -11.91 -4.14 5.66
N GLU A 56 -13.15 -3.74 6.00
CA GLU A 56 -13.46 -3.17 7.30
C GLU A 56 -13.10 -4.13 8.45
N ARG A 57 -13.45 -5.41 8.32
CA ARG A 57 -13.11 -6.43 9.32
C ARG A 57 -11.59 -6.57 9.47
N LEU A 58 -10.86 -6.66 8.35
CA LEU A 58 -9.40 -6.81 8.37
C LEU A 58 -8.70 -5.56 8.92
N ALA A 59 -9.19 -4.36 8.58
CA ALA A 59 -8.66 -3.11 9.12
C ALA A 59 -8.84 -3.03 10.64
N ARG A 60 -10.04 -3.36 11.15
CA ARG A 60 -10.31 -3.43 12.60
C ARG A 60 -9.47 -4.50 13.30
N GLU A 61 -9.26 -5.65 12.65
CA GLU A 61 -8.39 -6.69 13.17
C GLU A 61 -6.94 -6.19 13.27
N TYR A 62 -6.45 -5.49 12.24
CA TYR A 62 -5.15 -4.84 12.25
C TYR A 62 -5.02 -3.83 13.40
N GLU A 63 -5.97 -2.89 13.51
CA GLU A 63 -5.99 -1.88 14.58
C GLU A 63 -5.90 -2.52 15.97
N LYS A 64 -6.66 -3.61 16.18
CA LYS A 64 -6.64 -4.35 17.44
C LYS A 64 -5.31 -5.05 17.69
N GLN A 65 -4.74 -5.74 16.69
CA GLN A 65 -3.47 -6.45 16.80
C GLN A 65 -2.29 -5.49 17.02
N ALA A 66 -2.27 -4.37 16.32
CA ALA A 66 -1.28 -3.33 16.46
C ALA A 66 -1.48 -2.49 17.74
N GLY A 67 -2.60 -2.65 18.44
CA GLY A 67 -2.91 -1.91 19.66
C GLY A 67 -3.06 -0.42 19.41
N LEU A 68 -3.63 -0.03 18.26
CA LEU A 68 -3.74 1.37 17.88
C LEU A 68 -4.69 2.10 18.85
N GLY A 69 -4.12 3.09 19.54
CA GLY A 69 -4.87 4.03 20.37
C GLY A 69 -5.24 5.29 19.59
N SER A 70 -6.17 6.06 20.13
CA SER A 70 -6.54 7.36 19.57
C SER A 70 -6.18 8.46 20.57
N THR A 71 -5.27 9.34 20.17
CA THR A 71 -5.03 10.62 20.84
C THR A 71 -5.45 11.76 19.91
N PRO A 72 -5.68 12.98 20.42
CA PRO A 72 -5.99 14.11 19.55
C PRO A 72 -4.91 14.37 18.48
N GLU A 73 -3.65 14.10 18.79
CA GLU A 73 -2.52 14.24 17.88
C GLU A 73 -2.56 13.17 16.78
N LEU A 74 -2.67 11.89 17.13
CA LEU A 74 -2.79 10.81 16.17
C LEU A 74 -4.01 10.99 15.25
N ALA A 75 -5.13 11.47 15.81
CA ALA A 75 -6.32 11.78 15.04
C ALA A 75 -6.11 12.95 14.05
N ARG A 76 -5.25 13.93 14.36
CA ARG A 76 -4.88 14.99 13.41
C ARG A 76 -4.04 14.44 12.26
N ILE A 77 -3.05 13.61 12.57
CA ILE A 77 -2.20 12.96 11.56
C ILE A 77 -3.04 12.07 10.64
N ALA A 78 -3.90 11.24 11.22
CA ALA A 78 -4.79 10.37 10.45
C ALA A 78 -5.72 11.16 9.51
N ARG A 79 -6.26 12.30 9.98
CA ARG A 79 -7.07 13.19 9.13
C ARG A 79 -6.25 13.81 8.00
N TYR A 80 -5.01 14.21 8.27
CA TYR A 80 -4.11 14.75 7.25
C TYR A 80 -3.86 13.72 6.13
N ILE A 81 -3.47 12.50 6.50
CA ILE A 81 -3.30 11.38 5.57
C ILE A 81 -4.57 11.14 4.77
N SER A 82 -5.72 11.10 5.45
CA SER A 82 -7.03 10.92 4.81
C SER A 82 -7.37 12.06 3.84
N THR A 83 -6.98 13.29 4.15
CA THR A 83 -7.19 14.45 3.25
C THR A 83 -6.38 14.29 1.97
N VAL A 84 -5.08 13.99 2.08
CA VAL A 84 -4.21 13.76 0.92
C VAL A 84 -4.71 12.58 0.09
N GLY A 85 -4.99 11.44 0.74
CA GLY A 85 -5.46 10.23 0.05
C GLY A 85 -6.82 10.42 -0.61
N SER A 86 -7.76 11.13 0.03
CA SER A 86 -9.06 11.45 -0.56
C SER A 86 -8.93 12.38 -1.77
N GLN A 87 -8.01 13.34 -1.74
CA GLN A 87 -7.71 14.19 -2.90
C GLN A 87 -7.17 13.34 -4.05
N VAL A 88 -6.23 12.41 -3.79
CA VAL A 88 -5.72 11.49 -4.81
C VAL A 88 -6.84 10.62 -5.37
N ALA A 89 -7.68 10.02 -4.52
CA ALA A 89 -8.78 9.16 -4.95
C ALA A 89 -9.88 9.91 -5.72
N SER A 90 -10.05 11.22 -5.50
CA SER A 90 -11.15 12.00 -6.07
C SER A 90 -11.14 12.09 -7.61
N VAL A 91 -10.01 11.84 -8.24
CA VAL A 91 -9.86 11.88 -9.71
C VAL A 91 -10.09 10.52 -10.38
N LEU A 92 -10.40 9.49 -9.59
CA LEU A 92 -10.75 8.16 -10.08
C LEU A 92 -12.28 7.95 -10.06
N PRO A 93 -12.84 7.33 -11.10
CA PRO A 93 -14.21 6.83 -11.07
C PRO A 93 -14.28 5.49 -10.28
N SER A 94 -13.75 5.49 -9.06
CA SER A 94 -13.60 4.26 -8.27
C SER A 94 -14.95 3.72 -7.80
N ARG A 95 -15.03 2.38 -7.74
CA ARG A 95 -16.14 1.64 -7.13
C ARG A 95 -16.09 1.58 -5.61
N PHE A 96 -14.98 2.00 -5.01
CA PHE A 96 -14.76 1.99 -3.57
C PHE A 96 -14.64 3.41 -3.03
N GLN A 97 -15.09 3.59 -1.78
CA GLN A 97 -14.67 4.71 -0.95
C GLN A 97 -13.39 4.32 -0.24
N TYR A 98 -12.36 5.14 -0.34
CA TYR A 98 -11.07 4.86 0.29
C TYR A 98 -11.05 5.29 1.74
N HIS A 99 -10.47 4.45 2.60
CA HIS A 99 -10.32 4.66 4.03
C HIS A 99 -8.86 4.49 4.41
N PHE A 100 -8.30 5.47 5.11
CA PHE A 100 -6.89 5.49 5.49
C PHE A 100 -6.76 5.31 6.99
N VAL A 101 -6.03 4.27 7.40
CA VAL A 101 -5.73 3.94 8.81
C VAL A 101 -4.26 4.27 9.06
N PHE A 102 -4.00 5.07 10.09
CA PHE A 102 -2.64 5.44 10.48
C PHE A 102 -2.15 4.56 11.63
N ASP A 103 -1.06 3.85 11.41
CA ASP A 103 -0.31 3.14 12.45
C ASP A 103 0.90 3.99 12.88
N PRO A 104 0.94 4.51 14.11
CA PRO A 104 2.03 5.38 14.58
C PRO A 104 3.35 4.65 14.82
N ASN A 105 3.45 3.33 14.56
CA ASN A 105 4.67 2.56 14.74
C ASN A 105 5.81 3.12 13.86
N PRO A 106 6.92 3.62 14.43
CA PRO A 106 8.04 4.18 13.67
C PRO A 106 8.83 3.13 12.87
N ASP A 107 8.70 1.86 13.22
CA ASP A 107 9.36 0.76 12.51
C ASP A 107 8.55 0.31 11.29
N PHE A 108 7.30 0.69 11.19
CA PHE A 108 6.47 0.42 10.03
C PHE A 108 6.71 1.47 8.93
N LYS A 109 7.69 1.19 8.06
CA LYS A 109 8.15 2.07 6.98
C LYS A 109 7.49 1.77 5.64
N SER A 110 6.20 1.45 5.64
CA SER A 110 5.45 1.04 4.45
C SER A 110 4.00 1.48 4.54
N ALA A 111 3.27 1.24 3.46
CA ALA A 111 1.81 1.22 3.43
C ALA A 111 1.37 -0.07 2.75
N PHE A 112 0.11 -0.44 2.88
CA PHE A 112 -0.48 -1.54 2.12
C PHE A 112 -1.99 -1.41 1.99
N ALA A 113 -2.51 -1.93 0.86
CA ALA A 113 -3.92 -1.95 0.56
C ALA A 113 -4.61 -3.23 1.05
N LEU A 114 -5.80 -3.08 1.61
CA LEU A 114 -6.73 -4.13 1.98
C LEU A 114 -7.95 -4.11 1.04
N PRO A 115 -8.75 -5.20 1.01
CA PRO A 115 -9.98 -5.23 0.23
C PRO A 115 -10.90 -4.03 0.53
N GLY A 116 -11.70 -3.64 -0.47
CA GLY A 116 -12.73 -2.63 -0.29
C GLY A 116 -12.24 -1.18 -0.12
N GLY A 117 -10.97 -0.90 -0.42
CA GLY A 117 -10.41 0.45 -0.40
C GLY A 117 -9.82 0.88 0.96
N TYR A 118 -9.53 -0.05 1.86
CA TYR A 118 -8.81 0.26 3.10
C TYR A 118 -7.31 0.28 2.85
N ILE A 119 -6.63 1.33 3.32
CA ILE A 119 -5.19 1.52 3.17
C ILE A 119 -4.59 1.80 4.54
N ILE A 120 -3.61 1.00 4.93
CA ILE A 120 -2.88 1.14 6.18
C ILE A 120 -1.57 1.89 5.89
N VAL A 121 -1.27 2.92 6.69
CA VAL A 121 -0.11 3.79 6.49
C VAL A 121 0.73 3.83 7.76
N GLY A 122 2.01 3.45 7.65
CA GLY A 122 2.93 3.36 8.77
C GLY A 122 3.55 4.69 9.17
N GLY A 123 3.77 4.88 10.47
CA GLY A 123 4.42 6.05 11.04
C GLY A 123 5.88 6.20 10.60
N GLY A 124 6.57 5.07 10.40
CA GLY A 124 7.93 5.07 9.87
C GLY A 124 8.01 5.54 8.42
N LEU A 125 7.00 5.23 7.59
CA LEU A 125 6.90 5.78 6.23
C LEU A 125 6.71 7.30 6.28
N LEU A 126 5.80 7.77 7.13
CA LEU A 126 5.52 9.20 7.27
C LEU A 126 6.74 9.97 7.80
N ALA A 127 7.57 9.34 8.65
CA ALA A 127 8.82 9.92 9.15
C ALA A 127 9.94 9.97 8.10
N ILE A 128 9.85 9.16 7.04
CA ILE A 128 10.82 9.14 5.93
C ILE A 128 10.40 10.10 4.83
N ALA A 129 9.11 10.26 4.58
CA ALA A 129 8.59 11.18 3.59
C ALA A 129 8.93 12.63 3.97
N GLU A 130 9.55 13.36 3.04
CA GLU A 130 9.95 14.76 3.23
C GLU A 130 8.91 15.73 2.67
N THR A 131 8.09 15.25 1.72
CA THR A 131 7.12 16.07 1.00
C THR A 131 5.73 15.46 0.97
N GLU A 132 4.70 16.31 0.83
CA GLU A 132 3.31 15.87 0.64
C GLU A 132 3.16 15.12 -0.69
N ASP A 133 3.97 15.47 -1.69
CA ASP A 133 3.99 14.77 -2.98
C ASP A 133 4.48 13.32 -2.84
N GLU A 134 5.46 13.05 -1.98
CA GLU A 134 5.90 11.69 -1.65
C GLU A 134 4.79 10.88 -0.99
N LEU A 135 4.13 11.45 0.02
CA LEU A 135 2.97 10.82 0.66
C LEU A 135 1.86 10.55 -0.36
N ALA A 136 1.53 11.55 -1.20
CA ALA A 136 0.49 11.41 -2.21
C ALA A 136 0.80 10.30 -3.23
N ASN A 137 2.07 10.16 -3.65
CA ASN A 137 2.47 9.11 -4.58
C ASN A 137 2.40 7.70 -3.96
N VAL A 138 2.76 7.54 -2.68
CA VAL A 138 2.55 6.25 -1.98
C VAL A 138 1.08 5.92 -1.86
N LEU A 139 0.25 6.89 -1.44
CA LEU A 139 -1.19 6.66 -1.34
C LEU A 139 -1.80 6.35 -2.71
N ALA A 140 -1.32 6.98 -3.78
CA ALA A 140 -1.71 6.68 -5.15
C ALA A 140 -1.33 5.26 -5.56
N HIS A 141 -0.12 4.81 -5.22
CA HIS A 141 0.34 3.43 -5.46
C HIS A 141 -0.58 2.40 -4.79
N GLU A 142 -0.92 2.61 -3.51
CA GLU A 142 -1.82 1.71 -2.79
C GLU A 142 -3.25 1.75 -3.35
N ILE A 143 -3.73 2.93 -3.75
CA ILE A 143 -5.02 3.08 -4.43
C ILE A 143 -5.04 2.29 -5.74
N GLU A 144 -3.95 2.30 -6.52
CA GLU A 144 -3.86 1.55 -7.78
C GLU A 144 -3.88 0.04 -7.58
N HIS A 145 -3.32 -0.51 -6.49
CA HIS A 145 -3.50 -1.92 -6.15
C HIS A 145 -4.98 -2.31 -6.03
N VAL A 146 -5.81 -1.41 -5.53
CA VAL A 146 -7.27 -1.61 -5.43
C VAL A 146 -7.95 -1.38 -6.79
N ASP A 147 -7.65 -0.26 -7.47
CA ASP A 147 -8.35 0.17 -8.68
C ASP A 147 -8.04 -0.73 -9.89
N LEU A 148 -6.80 -1.19 -10.03
CA LEU A 148 -6.37 -2.20 -11.00
C LEU A 148 -6.90 -3.61 -10.68
N GLY A 149 -7.64 -3.78 -9.58
CA GLY A 149 -8.28 -5.03 -9.20
C GLY A 149 -7.34 -6.11 -8.68
N GLN A 150 -6.10 -5.78 -8.34
CA GLN A 150 -5.11 -6.74 -7.85
C GLN A 150 -5.52 -7.30 -6.48
N VAL A 151 -6.00 -6.44 -5.57
CA VAL A 151 -6.57 -6.86 -4.28
C VAL A 151 -7.81 -7.74 -4.48
N SER A 152 -8.72 -7.35 -5.37
CA SER A 152 -9.96 -8.11 -5.68
C SER A 152 -9.65 -9.48 -6.28
N ARG A 153 -8.63 -9.58 -7.12
CA ARG A 153 -8.16 -10.86 -7.67
C ARG A 153 -7.67 -11.77 -6.55
N ARG A 154 -6.85 -11.27 -5.63
CA ARG A 154 -6.38 -12.03 -4.46
C ARG A 154 -7.52 -12.53 -3.59
N VAL A 155 -8.53 -11.68 -3.30
CA VAL A 155 -9.76 -12.09 -2.62
C VAL A 155 -10.45 -13.23 -3.35
N SER A 156 -10.55 -13.15 -4.68
CA SER A 156 -11.20 -14.17 -5.50
C SER A 156 -10.45 -15.50 -5.50
N GLU A 157 -9.13 -15.48 -5.52
CA GLU A 157 -8.27 -16.66 -5.42
C GLU A 157 -8.43 -17.37 -4.07
N LEU A 158 -8.35 -16.61 -2.97
CA LEU A 158 -8.55 -17.13 -1.62
C LEU A 158 -9.96 -17.71 -1.44
N ARG A 159 -10.98 -17.12 -2.07
CA ARG A 159 -12.34 -17.66 -2.08
C ARG A 159 -12.43 -19.03 -2.75
N LYS A 160 -11.74 -19.26 -3.85
CA LYS A 160 -11.72 -20.58 -4.53
C LYS A 160 -11.14 -21.66 -3.62
N LEU A 161 -10.23 -21.33 -2.73
CA LEU A 161 -9.63 -22.24 -1.77
C LEU A 161 -10.54 -22.55 -0.56
N LYS A 162 -11.80 -22.04 -0.52
CA LYS A 162 -12.76 -22.17 0.60
C LYS A 162 -12.22 -21.65 1.95
N GLU A 163 -11.26 -20.73 1.93
CA GLU A 163 -10.63 -20.16 3.12
C GLU A 163 -11.29 -18.84 3.60
N ILE A 164 -12.47 -18.48 3.07
CA ILE A 164 -13.08 -17.15 3.28
C ILE A 164 -13.40 -16.85 4.74
N GLU A 165 -13.88 -17.83 5.48
CA GLU A 165 -14.25 -17.65 6.90
C GLU A 165 -13.03 -17.47 7.80
N LYS A 166 -11.84 -17.86 7.30
CA LYS A 166 -10.54 -17.77 7.98
C LYS A 166 -9.55 -16.84 7.27
N LEU A 167 -10.05 -15.86 6.49
CA LEU A 167 -9.17 -14.89 5.86
C LEU A 167 -8.51 -14.02 6.93
N GLU A 168 -7.30 -14.39 7.26
CA GLU A 168 -6.42 -13.66 8.17
C GLU A 168 -5.73 -12.53 7.40
N LEU A 169 -5.40 -11.46 8.11
CA LEU A 169 -4.64 -10.32 7.59
C LEU A 169 -3.35 -10.77 6.86
N SER A 170 -2.67 -11.79 7.39
CA SER A 170 -1.45 -12.38 6.82
C SER A 170 -1.57 -12.81 5.36
N LYS A 171 -2.78 -13.11 4.87
CA LYS A 171 -3.02 -13.49 3.48
C LYS A 171 -3.03 -12.31 2.50
N PHE A 172 -3.12 -11.08 3.01
CA PHE A 172 -3.12 -9.84 2.22
C PHE A 172 -1.78 -9.08 2.28
N LEU A 173 -0.87 -9.49 3.16
CA LEU A 173 0.46 -8.90 3.31
C LEU A 173 1.51 -9.39 2.29
N PRO A 174 1.43 -10.59 1.64
CA PRO A 174 2.43 -11.00 0.67
C PRO A 174 2.55 -9.99 -0.47
N GLY A 175 3.77 -9.69 -0.88
CA GLY A 175 4.07 -8.77 -1.97
C GLY A 175 3.34 -9.10 -3.28
N TYR A 176 3.20 -8.11 -4.11
CA TYR A 176 2.67 -8.23 -5.46
C TYR A 176 3.77 -8.70 -6.42
N SER A 177 3.39 -9.15 -7.62
CA SER A 177 4.36 -9.51 -8.66
C SER A 177 5.13 -8.25 -9.12
N LYS A 178 6.25 -8.50 -9.79
CA LYS A 178 7.07 -7.42 -10.37
C LYS A 178 6.25 -6.52 -11.30
N GLU A 179 5.44 -7.13 -12.16
CA GLU A 179 4.58 -6.41 -13.11
C GLU A 179 3.50 -5.60 -12.39
N GLU A 180 2.94 -6.14 -11.31
CA GLU A 180 1.94 -5.45 -10.49
C GLU A 180 2.53 -4.24 -9.78
N GLU A 181 3.70 -4.37 -9.16
CA GLU A 181 4.41 -3.27 -8.52
C GLU A 181 4.76 -2.15 -9.51
N LEU A 182 5.36 -2.53 -10.66
CA LEU A 182 5.71 -1.57 -11.69
C LEU A 182 4.48 -0.88 -12.30
N ALA A 183 3.37 -1.61 -12.48
CA ALA A 183 2.12 -1.00 -12.92
C ALA A 183 1.59 0.01 -11.90
N CYS A 184 1.61 -0.31 -10.60
CA CYS A 184 1.15 0.59 -9.55
C CYS A 184 2.06 1.81 -9.39
N ASP A 185 3.38 1.68 -9.58
CA ASP A 185 4.29 2.82 -9.61
C ASP A 185 3.94 3.80 -10.73
N LEU A 186 3.79 3.29 -11.96
CA LEU A 186 3.49 4.12 -13.11
C LEU A 186 2.11 4.79 -13.02
N HIS A 187 1.08 3.99 -12.75
CA HIS A 187 -0.29 4.49 -12.66
C HIS A 187 -0.47 5.39 -11.44
N GLY A 188 0.18 5.06 -10.30
CA GLY A 188 0.17 5.89 -9.10
C GLY A 188 0.79 7.28 -9.34
N GLN A 189 1.93 7.36 -10.03
CA GLN A 189 2.50 8.65 -10.43
C GLN A 189 1.54 9.45 -11.33
N GLN A 190 0.88 8.80 -12.28
CA GLN A 190 -0.10 9.46 -13.16
C GLN A 190 -1.33 9.91 -12.37
N LEU A 191 -1.78 9.12 -11.42
CA LEU A 191 -2.90 9.43 -10.54
C LEU A 191 -2.58 10.62 -9.64
N ALA A 192 -1.42 10.62 -8.99
CA ALA A 192 -0.93 11.74 -8.18
C ALA A 192 -0.85 13.03 -9.01
N ALA A 193 -0.32 12.95 -10.24
CA ALA A 193 -0.25 14.09 -11.16
C ALA A 193 -1.65 14.66 -11.51
N LYS A 194 -2.62 13.79 -11.80
CA LYS A 194 -4.02 14.20 -12.05
C LYS A 194 -4.66 14.87 -10.82
N ALA A 195 -4.29 14.45 -9.62
CA ALA A 195 -4.76 15.02 -8.36
C ALA A 195 -4.03 16.32 -7.97
N GLY A 196 -3.06 16.78 -8.79
CA GLY A 196 -2.32 18.03 -8.60
C GLY A 196 -1.09 17.90 -7.72
N TYR A 197 -0.56 16.69 -7.56
CA TYR A 197 0.71 16.40 -6.90
C TYR A 197 1.83 16.17 -7.92
N SER A 198 3.08 16.40 -7.51
CA SER A 198 4.22 16.12 -8.37
C SER A 198 4.49 14.61 -8.44
N PRO A 199 4.51 13.99 -9.64
CA PRO A 199 4.89 12.58 -9.77
C PRO A 199 6.37 12.33 -9.43
N ALA A 200 7.20 13.37 -9.27
CA ALA A 200 8.56 13.24 -8.78
C ALA A 200 8.62 12.69 -7.33
N GLY A 201 7.55 12.83 -6.55
CA GLY A 201 7.47 12.28 -5.19
C GLY A 201 7.70 10.78 -5.11
N MET A 202 7.26 10.00 -6.11
CA MET A 202 7.58 8.56 -6.16
C MET A 202 9.08 8.32 -6.29
N LEU A 203 9.73 9.02 -7.23
CA LEU A 203 11.16 8.87 -7.47
C LEU A 203 11.98 9.22 -6.24
N THR A 204 11.73 10.40 -5.64
CA THR A 204 12.50 10.87 -4.47
C THR A 204 12.34 9.93 -3.28
N LEU A 205 11.14 9.40 -3.04
CA LEU A 205 10.93 8.44 -1.95
C LEU A 205 11.63 7.10 -2.21
N LEU A 206 11.58 6.56 -3.44
CA LEU A 206 12.30 5.33 -3.79
C LEU A 206 13.82 5.49 -3.66
N GLU A 207 14.38 6.66 -4.02
CA GLU A 207 15.79 6.99 -3.82
C GLU A 207 16.13 7.06 -2.33
N THR A 208 15.25 7.61 -1.50
CA THR A 208 15.41 7.64 -0.05
C THR A 208 15.40 6.22 0.53
N PHE A 209 14.49 5.34 0.10
CA PHE A 209 14.51 3.94 0.52
C PHE A 209 15.80 3.23 0.11
N LYS A 210 16.29 3.48 -1.10
CA LYS A 210 17.56 2.93 -1.57
C LYS A 210 18.74 3.41 -0.71
N ALA A 211 18.78 4.69 -0.35
CA ALA A 211 19.81 5.25 0.52
C ALA A 211 19.78 4.67 1.94
N LEU A 212 18.59 4.41 2.49
CA LEU A 212 18.42 3.82 3.82
C LEU A 212 18.90 2.36 3.91
N ARG A 213 18.88 1.61 2.81
CA ARG A 213 19.40 0.21 2.75
C ARG A 213 20.92 0.12 2.79
N LYS A 214 21.69 1.20 2.70
CA LYS A 214 23.15 1.31 2.92
C LYS A 214 23.99 0.13 2.41
N GLY A 215 23.82 -0.23 1.14
CA GLY A 215 24.68 -1.25 0.50
C GLY A 215 24.25 -2.69 0.74
N GLU A 216 23.09 -2.95 1.31
CA GLU A 216 22.46 -4.26 1.19
C GLU A 216 22.19 -4.53 -0.29
N ALA A 217 22.86 -5.59 -0.82
CA ALA A 217 22.64 -6.00 -2.18
C ALA A 217 21.19 -6.47 -2.33
N GLU A 218 20.47 -5.88 -3.27
CA GLU A 218 19.16 -6.38 -3.63
C GLU A 218 19.37 -7.55 -4.60
N GLU A 219 19.04 -8.76 -4.15
CA GLU A 219 19.14 -9.93 -5.01
C GLU A 219 18.15 -9.80 -6.18
N PRO A 220 18.61 -9.97 -7.43
CA PRO A 220 17.74 -9.95 -8.59
C PRO A 220 16.60 -10.96 -8.43
N SER A 221 15.38 -10.54 -8.62
CA SER A 221 14.19 -11.39 -8.52
C SER A 221 13.36 -11.28 -9.79
N GLU A 222 12.99 -12.42 -10.37
CA GLU A 222 11.97 -12.44 -11.44
C GLU A 222 10.56 -12.21 -10.90
N LYS A 223 10.39 -12.33 -9.57
CA LYS A 223 9.07 -12.27 -8.92
C LYS A 223 8.74 -10.89 -8.33
N HIS A 224 9.76 -10.12 -7.96
CA HIS A 224 9.58 -8.83 -7.30
C HIS A 224 10.42 -7.76 -8.00
N ALA A 225 9.83 -6.58 -8.19
CA ALA A 225 10.55 -5.44 -8.72
C ALA A 225 11.59 -4.95 -7.71
N SER A 226 12.83 -4.82 -8.17
CA SER A 226 13.89 -4.22 -7.37
C SER A 226 13.67 -2.69 -7.25
N LEU A 227 14.24 -2.07 -6.21
CA LEU A 227 14.24 -0.61 -6.10
C LEU A 227 14.88 0.06 -7.30
N ALA A 228 15.92 -0.55 -7.87
CA ALA A 228 16.58 -0.03 -9.07
C ALA A 228 15.64 0.00 -10.29
N GLU A 229 14.85 -1.04 -10.49
CA GLU A 229 13.86 -1.11 -11.58
C GLU A 229 12.71 -0.11 -11.36
N ARG A 230 12.20 -0.01 -10.14
CA ARG A 230 11.16 0.95 -9.77
C ARG A 230 11.63 2.40 -9.96
N ILE A 231 12.87 2.73 -9.55
CA ILE A 231 13.50 4.01 -9.76
C ILE A 231 13.62 4.31 -11.27
N ALA A 232 14.18 3.39 -12.05
CA ALA A 232 14.36 3.57 -13.49
C ALA A 232 13.04 3.81 -14.22
N GLN A 233 11.97 3.14 -13.81
CA GLN A 233 10.62 3.34 -14.37
C GLN A 233 10.01 4.68 -13.97
N SER A 234 10.26 5.15 -12.73
CA SER A 234 9.70 6.40 -12.20
C SER A 234 10.36 7.66 -12.78
N GLU A 235 11.62 7.56 -13.21
CA GLU A 235 12.42 8.70 -13.69
C GLU A 235 11.80 9.49 -14.86
N PRO A 236 11.28 8.88 -15.94
CA PRO A 236 10.81 9.65 -17.10
C PRO A 236 9.68 10.63 -16.74
N LEU A 237 8.71 10.17 -15.95
CA LEU A 237 7.57 10.99 -15.56
C LEU A 237 7.97 12.05 -14.53
N ALA A 238 8.86 11.70 -13.60
CA ALA A 238 9.41 12.64 -12.63
C ALA A 238 10.18 13.78 -13.30
N LYS A 239 11.04 13.46 -14.28
CA LYS A 239 11.83 14.47 -15.03
C LYS A 239 10.98 15.37 -15.93
N ALA A 240 9.84 14.86 -16.43
CA ALA A 240 8.92 15.63 -17.27
C ALA A 240 8.03 16.59 -16.46
N SER A 241 8.09 16.56 -15.15
CA SER A 241 7.16 17.28 -14.25
C SER A 241 7.84 18.46 -13.57
N PRO A 242 7.07 19.47 -13.11
CA PRO A 242 7.62 20.56 -12.30
C PRO A 242 8.32 20.03 -11.04
N GLN A 243 9.51 20.58 -10.77
CA GLN A 243 10.35 20.16 -9.64
C GLN A 243 9.92 20.76 -8.29
N ASN A 244 8.92 21.64 -8.27
CA ASN A 244 8.42 22.24 -7.04
C ASN A 244 7.51 21.24 -6.31
N GLN A 245 8.05 20.60 -5.29
CA GLN A 245 7.31 19.69 -4.43
C GLN A 245 6.63 20.44 -3.28
N LYS A 246 5.46 19.99 -2.89
CA LYS A 246 4.71 20.53 -1.75
C LYS A 246 5.36 20.06 -0.44
N PRO A 247 5.66 20.95 0.52
CA PRO A 247 6.22 20.52 1.81
C PRO A 247 5.20 19.67 2.58
N LEU A 248 5.69 18.64 3.25
CA LEU A 248 4.88 17.84 4.17
C LEU A 248 4.48 18.71 5.37
N ARG A 249 3.17 18.80 5.64
CA ARG A 249 2.62 19.65 6.72
C ARG A 249 1.88 18.78 7.73
N ILE A 250 2.63 17.90 8.38
CA ILE A 250 2.07 17.11 9.50
C ILE A 250 1.66 18.06 10.62
N PRO A 251 0.39 18.03 11.06
CA PRO A 251 -0.14 18.93 12.06
C PRO A 251 0.36 18.62 13.48
#